data_d123e0bece9853880772771b0aa0966e
#
_entry.id   d123e0bece9853880772771b0aa0966e
#
_cell.length_a   1.000
_cell.length_b   1.000
_cell.length_c   1.000
_cell.angle_alpha   90.00
_cell.angle_beta   90.00
_cell.angle_gamma   90.00
#
_symmetry.space_group_name_H-M   'P 1'
#
loop_
_entity.id
_entity.type
_entity.pdbx_description
1 polymer ?
#
loop_
_entity_poly.entity_id
_entity_poly.type
_entity_poly.pdbx_seq_one_letter_code
_entity_poly.pdbx_strand_id
1 'polypeptide(L)'
;MLSSKALLAGNGAEDCGGFIARYRTMPTQALSLKTAARLDVEPASDLGLITVLLQNKGDNRALRAELDLVLSNSAGRMSSLRMREIMDGGQPLYVAIFDYKMGEDLTFALTVNVSGEPPRSFKFVERLN
;
A
#
# COMPACT_ATOMS: atom_id res chain seq x y z
N MET A 1 8.58 15.30 14.98
CA MET A 1 8.21 14.67 14.91
C MET A 1 7.46 13.83 14.67
N LEU A 2 7.54 13.67 14.72
CA LEU A 2 6.98 12.85 14.54
C LEU A 2 6.03 12.35 14.65
N SER A 3 5.73 12.27 14.70
CA SER A 3 5.00 11.82 15.05
C SER A 3 3.72 11.23 15.12
N SER A 4 2.61 11.85 15.47
CA SER A 4 1.32 11.21 15.54
C SER A 4 0.93 10.53 14.24
N LYS A 5 1.47 10.97 13.14
CA LYS A 5 1.31 10.28 11.84
C LYS A 5 1.80 8.85 11.89
N ALA A 6 2.91 8.62 12.56
CA ALA A 6 3.47 7.28 12.66
C ALA A 6 2.56 6.34 13.44
N LEU A 7 1.68 6.89 14.29
CA LEU A 7 0.72 6.09 15.05
C LEU A 7 -0.52 5.72 14.23
N LEU A 8 -0.82 6.51 13.17
CA LEU A 8 -2.04 6.34 12.38
C LEU A 8 -1.79 5.67 11.04
N ALA A 9 -0.55 5.59 10.60
CA ALA A 9 -0.20 5.09 9.28
C ALA A 9 1.03 4.23 9.34
N GLY A 10 1.04 3.17 8.54
CA GLY A 10 2.22 2.34 8.35
C GLY A 10 2.96 2.78 7.10
N ASN A 11 4.27 2.97 7.21
CA ASN A 11 5.12 3.30 6.08
C ASN A 11 6.29 2.34 6.05
N GLY A 12 6.66 1.90 4.86
CA GLY A 12 7.81 1.02 4.72
C GLY A 12 8.37 1.02 3.32
N ALA A 13 9.51 0.38 3.21
CA ALA A 13 10.18 0.20 1.93
C ALA A 13 10.84 -1.18 1.92
N GLU A 14 10.71 -1.87 0.80
CA GLU A 14 11.33 -3.16 0.59
C GLU A 14 12.29 -3.05 -0.58
N ASP A 15 13.54 -3.49 -0.35
CA ASP A 15 14.54 -3.54 -1.40
C ASP A 15 14.29 -4.79 -2.25
N CYS A 16 13.95 -4.57 -3.51
CA CYS A 16 13.61 -5.66 -4.43
C CYS A 16 14.72 -5.91 -5.47
N GLY A 17 15.94 -5.48 -5.19
CA GLY A 17 17.07 -5.65 -6.09
C GLY A 17 17.27 -4.44 -6.99
N GLY A 18 16.68 -4.45 -8.18
CA GLY A 18 16.80 -3.32 -9.11
C GLY A 18 15.86 -2.16 -8.81
N PHE A 19 14.91 -2.36 -7.88
CA PHE A 19 13.93 -1.33 -7.54
C PHE A 19 13.57 -1.43 -6.05
N ILE A 20 12.91 -0.38 -5.55
CA ILE A 20 12.42 -0.33 -4.17
C ILE A 20 10.91 -0.24 -4.23
N ALA A 21 10.23 -1.05 -3.42
CA ALA A 21 8.79 -0.97 -3.25
C ALA A 21 8.51 -0.17 -1.98
N ARG A 22 7.90 1.01 -2.15
CA ARG A 22 7.50 1.84 -1.02
C ARG A 22 6.01 1.67 -0.79
N TYR A 23 5.62 1.43 0.44
CA TYR A 23 4.22 1.19 0.75
C TYR A 23 3.79 2.02 1.95
N ARG A 24 2.51 2.38 1.95
CA ARG A 24 1.88 3.08 3.06
C ARG A 24 0.51 2.50 3.29
N THR A 25 0.15 2.36 4.56
CA THR A 25 -1.20 1.96 4.95
C THR A 25 -1.76 3.02 5.88
N MET A 26 -3.06 3.26 5.79
CA MET A 26 -3.70 4.24 6.66
C MET A 26 -5.21 4.02 6.67
N PRO A 27 -5.91 4.48 7.72
CA PRO A 27 -7.36 4.57 7.68
C PRO A 27 -7.77 5.56 6.57
N THR A 28 -8.82 5.24 5.82
CA THR A 28 -9.27 6.16 4.77
C THR A 28 -9.70 7.51 5.35
N GLN A 29 -10.15 7.53 6.60
CA GLN A 29 -10.56 8.79 7.25
C GLN A 29 -9.38 9.70 7.57
N ALA A 30 -8.15 9.21 7.47
CA ALA A 30 -6.97 10.05 7.62
C ALA A 30 -6.66 10.87 6.37
N LEU A 31 -7.32 10.58 5.25
CA LEU A 31 -7.12 11.31 4.00
C LEU A 31 -7.82 12.67 4.06
N SER A 32 -7.18 13.70 3.50
CA SER A 32 -7.87 14.96 3.25
C SER A 32 -8.92 14.74 2.16
N LEU A 33 -9.92 15.60 2.10
CA LEU A 33 -10.94 15.51 1.05
C LEU A 33 -10.32 15.59 -0.34
N LYS A 34 -9.33 16.44 -0.50
CA LYS A 34 -8.64 16.62 -1.77
C LYS A 34 -7.90 15.35 -2.19
N THR A 35 -7.19 14.72 -1.26
CA THR A 35 -6.45 13.50 -1.55
C THR A 35 -7.40 12.35 -1.81
N ALA A 36 -8.48 12.23 -1.03
CA ALA A 36 -9.47 11.19 -1.23
C ALA A 36 -10.10 11.29 -2.62
N ALA A 37 -10.42 12.51 -3.05
CA ALA A 37 -10.98 12.73 -4.39
C ALA A 37 -9.98 12.36 -5.48
N ARG A 38 -8.71 12.73 -5.29
CA ARG A 38 -7.66 12.42 -6.26
C ARG A 38 -7.46 10.92 -6.41
N LEU A 39 -7.54 10.18 -5.32
CA LEU A 39 -7.37 8.74 -5.33
C LEU A 39 -8.68 7.99 -5.62
N ASP A 40 -9.77 8.71 -5.77
CA ASP A 40 -11.10 8.15 -5.99
C ASP A 40 -11.49 7.19 -4.87
N VAL A 41 -11.37 7.67 -3.64
CA VAL A 41 -11.64 6.92 -2.41
C VAL A 41 -12.72 7.62 -1.61
N GLU A 42 -13.73 6.86 -1.15
CA GLU A 42 -14.72 7.37 -0.19
C GLU A 42 -14.31 6.95 1.20
N PRO A 43 -13.89 7.90 2.06
CA PRO A 43 -13.49 7.55 3.41
C PRO A 43 -14.64 6.95 4.22
N ALA A 44 -14.33 5.93 5.02
CA ALA A 44 -15.26 5.30 5.93
C ALA A 44 -14.52 4.76 7.14
N SER A 45 -15.21 4.61 8.26
CA SER A 45 -14.58 4.26 9.54
C SER A 45 -13.98 2.85 9.56
N ASP A 46 -14.46 1.98 8.70
CA ASP A 46 -14.01 0.58 8.65
C ASP A 46 -13.16 0.27 7.41
N LEU A 47 -12.78 1.30 6.67
CA LEU A 47 -11.98 1.11 5.46
C LEU A 47 -10.58 1.67 5.60
N GLY A 48 -9.61 0.86 5.22
CA GLY A 48 -8.21 1.24 5.13
C GLY A 48 -7.76 1.35 3.69
N LEU A 49 -6.62 1.98 3.51
CA LEU A 49 -6.01 2.21 2.20
C LEU A 49 -4.57 1.73 2.25
N ILE A 50 -4.14 1.03 1.20
CA ILE A 50 -2.72 0.78 0.97
C ILE A 50 -2.33 1.40 -0.35
N THR A 51 -1.18 2.08 -0.36
CA THR A 51 -0.55 2.59 -1.58
C THR A 51 0.81 1.94 -1.75
N VAL A 52 1.16 1.65 -2.99
CA VAL A 52 2.46 1.08 -3.34
C VAL A 52 3.05 1.87 -4.48
N LEU A 53 4.28 2.35 -4.30
CA LEU A 53 5.05 3.05 -5.31
C LEU A 53 6.32 2.25 -5.55
N LEU A 54 6.58 1.92 -6.81
CA LEU A 54 7.78 1.19 -7.19
C LEU A 54 8.75 2.16 -7.85
N GLN A 55 9.97 2.25 -7.33
CA GLN A 55 10.96 3.19 -7.83
C GLN A 55 12.22 2.47 -8.29
N ASN A 56 12.64 2.78 -9.50
CA ASN A 56 13.91 2.30 -10.01
C ASN A 56 15.04 2.90 -9.17
N LYS A 57 15.99 2.07 -8.76
CA LYS A 57 17.10 2.52 -7.91
C LYS A 57 18.03 3.51 -8.60
N GLY A 58 18.19 3.35 -9.91
CA GLY A 58 19.14 4.17 -10.64
C GLY A 58 18.70 5.62 -10.80
N ASP A 59 17.44 5.85 -11.19
CA ASP A 59 16.93 7.17 -11.53
C ASP A 59 15.72 7.60 -10.73
N ASN A 60 15.29 6.78 -9.77
CA ASN A 60 14.12 7.03 -8.92
C ASN A 60 12.80 7.15 -9.69
N ARG A 61 12.78 6.73 -10.95
CA ARG A 61 11.57 6.77 -11.75
C ARG A 61 10.58 5.73 -11.26
N ALA A 62 9.29 6.10 -11.25
CA ALA A 62 8.24 5.17 -10.88
C ALA A 62 8.07 4.11 -11.98
N LEU A 63 7.86 2.87 -11.55
CA LEU A 63 7.75 1.72 -12.45
C LEU A 63 6.34 1.18 -12.44
N ARG A 64 5.94 0.60 -13.57
CA ARG A 64 4.72 -0.18 -13.68
C ARG A 64 5.02 -1.64 -13.41
N ALA A 65 4.04 -2.32 -12.83
CA ALA A 65 4.18 -3.72 -12.47
C ALA A 65 2.83 -4.39 -12.36
N GLU A 66 2.86 -5.71 -12.31
CA GLU A 66 1.70 -6.48 -11.89
C GLU A 66 1.86 -6.77 -10.42
N LEU A 67 0.82 -6.47 -9.64
CA LEU A 67 0.83 -6.61 -8.19
C LEU A 67 -0.27 -7.54 -7.74
N ASP A 68 0.09 -8.50 -6.89
CA ASP A 68 -0.86 -9.37 -6.21
C ASP A 68 -0.74 -9.11 -4.72
N LEU A 69 -1.85 -8.83 -4.07
CA LEU A 69 -1.85 -8.53 -2.65
C LEU A 69 -2.86 -9.43 -1.95
N VAL A 70 -2.39 -10.09 -0.90
CA VAL A 70 -3.25 -10.89 -0.03
C VAL A 70 -3.17 -10.30 1.37
N LEU A 71 -4.33 -9.99 1.92
CA LEU A 71 -4.45 -9.46 3.28
C LEU A 71 -4.98 -10.56 4.18
N SER A 72 -4.33 -10.78 5.32
CA SER A 72 -4.86 -11.67 6.35
C SER A 72 -4.98 -10.93 7.67
N ASN A 73 -6.02 -11.26 8.44
CA ASN A 73 -6.24 -10.66 9.74
C ASN A 73 -5.83 -11.63 10.86
N SER A 74 -5.92 -11.18 12.10
CA SER A 74 -5.52 -11.98 13.25
C SER A 74 -6.41 -13.20 13.48
N ALA A 75 -7.62 -13.21 12.90
CA ALA A 75 -8.51 -14.36 12.96
C ALA A 75 -8.22 -15.39 11.86
N GLY A 76 -7.21 -15.13 11.02
CA GLY A 76 -6.84 -16.04 9.94
C GLY A 76 -7.63 -15.87 8.67
N ARG A 77 -8.52 -14.87 8.60
CA ARG A 77 -9.29 -14.62 7.38
C ARG A 77 -8.38 -13.97 6.34
N MET A 78 -8.43 -14.48 5.12
CA MET A 78 -7.61 -14.01 4.02
C MET A 78 -8.47 -13.41 2.92
N SER A 79 -7.99 -12.35 2.30
CA SER A 79 -8.66 -11.68 1.19
C SER A 79 -7.64 -11.30 0.14
N SER A 80 -7.95 -11.59 -1.12
CA SER A 80 -7.15 -11.07 -2.23
C SER A 80 -7.65 -9.67 -2.56
N LEU A 81 -6.75 -8.72 -2.63
CA LEU A 81 -7.09 -7.33 -2.91
C LEU A 81 -6.63 -6.97 -4.31
N ARG A 82 -7.51 -6.32 -5.05
CA ARG A 82 -7.15 -5.81 -6.38
C ARG A 82 -6.53 -4.43 -6.23
N MET A 83 -5.32 -4.29 -6.74
CA MET A 83 -4.65 -2.99 -6.74
C MET A 83 -4.97 -2.26 -8.04
N ARG A 84 -5.36 -0.99 -7.92
CA ARG A 84 -5.64 -0.13 -9.06
C ARG A 84 -4.44 0.76 -9.34
N GLU A 85 -4.15 0.98 -10.61
CA GLU A 85 -3.14 1.95 -11.00
C GLU A 85 -3.78 3.33 -11.10
N ILE A 86 -3.17 4.30 -10.45
CA ILE A 86 -3.57 5.71 -10.52
C ILE A 86 -2.36 6.51 -10.93
N MET A 87 -2.55 7.45 -11.85
CA MET A 87 -1.47 8.37 -12.22
C MET A 87 -1.47 9.52 -11.23
N ASP A 88 -0.42 9.62 -10.44
CA ASP A 88 -0.25 10.66 -9.44
C ASP A 88 0.96 11.51 -9.81
N GLY A 89 0.70 12.73 -10.25
CA GLY A 89 1.78 13.60 -10.71
C GLY A 89 2.53 13.06 -11.92
N GLY A 90 1.85 12.30 -12.77
CA GLY A 90 2.46 11.70 -13.95
C GLY A 90 3.17 10.39 -13.67
N GLN A 91 3.11 9.86 -12.43
CA GLN A 91 3.76 8.62 -12.06
C GLN A 91 2.73 7.58 -11.65
N PRO A 92 2.92 6.30 -12.02
CA PRO A 92 2.00 5.26 -11.60
C PRO A 92 2.10 5.00 -10.10
N LEU A 93 0.94 4.97 -9.46
CA LEU A 93 0.80 4.64 -8.04
C LEU A 93 -0.27 3.57 -7.93
N TYR A 94 -0.04 2.55 -7.13
CA TYR A 94 -0.99 1.46 -6.96
C TYR A 94 -1.71 1.63 -5.63
N VAL A 95 -3.03 1.48 -5.66
CA VAL A 95 -3.86 1.67 -4.47
C VAL A 95 -4.85 0.53 -4.33
N ALA A 96 -5.18 0.18 -3.10
CA ALA A 96 -6.23 -0.78 -2.78
C ALA A 96 -6.92 -0.35 -1.49
N ILE A 97 -8.21 -0.67 -1.41
CA ILE A 97 -9.04 -0.42 -0.23
C ILE A 97 -9.31 -1.76 0.42
N PHE A 98 -9.32 -1.80 1.74
CA PHE A 98 -9.57 -3.03 2.48
C PHE A 98 -10.39 -2.75 3.74
N ASP A 99 -11.14 -3.75 4.18
CA ASP A 99 -11.88 -3.70 5.44
C ASP A 99 -10.92 -3.99 6.59
N TYR A 100 -11.10 -3.30 7.70
CA TYR A 100 -10.29 -3.55 8.88
C TYR A 100 -11.06 -3.18 10.15
N LYS A 101 -10.60 -3.75 11.27
CA LYS A 101 -11.06 -3.36 12.60
C LYS A 101 -9.91 -2.68 13.33
N MET A 102 -10.23 -1.59 14.02
CA MET A 102 -9.24 -0.83 14.78
C MET A 102 -8.50 -1.75 15.75
N GLY A 103 -7.17 -1.61 15.80
CA GLY A 103 -6.34 -2.40 16.70
C GLY A 103 -6.05 -3.83 16.27
N GLU A 104 -6.54 -4.22 15.11
CA GLU A 104 -6.31 -5.56 14.56
C GLU A 104 -4.97 -5.61 13.84
N ASP A 105 -4.22 -6.70 14.03
CA ASP A 105 -3.00 -6.92 13.25
C ASP A 105 -3.37 -7.43 11.86
N LEU A 106 -2.85 -6.74 10.85
CA LEU A 106 -3.09 -7.07 9.45
C LEU A 106 -1.77 -7.46 8.81
N THR A 107 -1.75 -8.61 8.15
CA THR A 107 -0.57 -9.06 7.42
C THR A 107 -0.83 -8.87 5.93
N PHE A 108 0.05 -8.13 5.28
CA PHE A 108 0.00 -7.89 3.85
C PHE A 108 1.08 -8.72 3.18
N ALA A 109 0.68 -9.57 2.24
CA ALA A 109 1.62 -10.35 1.44
C ALA A 109 1.54 -9.82 0.02
N LEU A 110 2.61 -9.20 -0.43
CA LEU A 110 2.66 -8.53 -1.73
C LEU A 110 3.63 -9.25 -2.65
N THR A 111 3.17 -9.53 -3.87
CA THR A 111 4.03 -10.07 -4.94
C THR A 111 4.09 -9.03 -6.05
N VAL A 112 5.29 -8.70 -6.46
CA VAL A 112 5.55 -7.65 -7.44
C VAL A 112 6.26 -8.24 -8.64
N ASN A 113 5.70 -8.03 -9.83
CA ASN A 113 6.29 -8.45 -11.09
C ASN A 113 6.56 -7.21 -11.96
N VAL A 114 7.82 -6.77 -11.97
CA VAL A 114 8.28 -5.70 -12.84
C VAL A 114 8.90 -6.33 -14.07
N SER A 115 8.55 -5.83 -15.25
CA SER A 115 9.08 -6.34 -16.51
C SER A 115 10.62 -6.27 -16.50
N GLY A 116 11.25 -7.39 -16.82
CA GLY A 116 12.71 -7.46 -16.84
C GLY A 116 13.36 -7.76 -15.49
N GLU A 117 12.57 -7.91 -14.42
CA GLU A 117 13.07 -8.22 -13.09
C GLU A 117 12.47 -9.54 -12.60
N PRO A 118 13.20 -10.29 -11.75
CA PRO A 118 12.60 -11.48 -11.16
C PRO A 118 11.43 -11.09 -10.25
N PRO A 119 10.40 -11.94 -10.15
CA PRO A 119 9.31 -11.68 -9.20
C PRO A 119 9.82 -11.55 -7.78
N ARG A 120 9.22 -10.64 -7.02
CA ARG A 120 9.58 -10.42 -5.62
C ARG A 120 8.33 -10.52 -4.76
N SER A 121 8.44 -11.23 -3.64
CA SER A 121 7.37 -11.36 -2.67
C SER A 121 7.89 -11.00 -1.31
N PHE A 122 7.08 -10.25 -0.56
CA PHE A 122 7.43 -9.90 0.81
C PHE A 122 6.16 -9.69 1.62
N LYS A 123 6.30 -9.72 2.93
CA LYS A 123 5.20 -9.55 3.87
C LYS A 123 5.53 -8.47 4.87
N PHE A 124 4.50 -7.78 5.32
CA PHE A 124 4.63 -6.82 6.43
C PHE A 124 3.35 -6.83 7.24
N VAL A 125 3.47 -6.43 8.49
CA VAL A 125 2.35 -6.40 9.44
C VAL A 125 2.09 -4.96 9.84
N GLU A 126 0.83 -4.56 9.81
CA GLU A 126 0.41 -3.23 10.19
C GLU A 126 -0.79 -3.31 11.13
N ARG A 127 -0.89 -2.33 12.00
CA ARG A 127 -2.04 -2.16 12.88
C ARG A 127 -2.54 -0.73 12.72
N LEU A 128 -3.78 -0.59 12.28
CA LEU A 128 -4.39 0.72 12.10
C LEU A 128 -5.23 1.06 13.32
N ASN A 129 -5.03 2.24 13.87
CA ASN A 129 -5.75 2.72 15.05
C ASN A 129 -6.53 3.99 14.76
#